data_0026f707bad5d45e89888db131863070
#
_entry.id   0026f707bad5d45e89888db131863070
#
_cell.length_a   1.000
_cell.length_b   1.000
_cell.length_c   1.000
_cell.angle_alpha   90.00
_cell.angle_beta   90.00
_cell.angle_gamma   90.00
#
_symmetry.space_group_name_H-M   'P 1'
#
loop_
_entity.id
_entity.type
_entity.pdbx_description
1 polymer ?
#
loop_
_entity_poly.entity_id
_entity_poly.type
_entity_poly.pdbx_seq_one_letter_code
_entity_poly.pdbx_strand_id
1 'polypeptide(L)'
;MVPLAASAARESPLAPSTAFLIVLGLAVAAAALSGLRHVAPSERLVVRRFGRTRGVRGPGLRYLLPLADSGVRVPVGPRPHDLWFRAMTRDGVPVRLKAHALMGADDPVRYAAAADISGTPSSAAQAATEVALRGLIADRDLADLPSLLAGGDDPELVRRVDEAVRPWGVAATLVSITDATVPVRSATGSAATGGAARLPG
;
A
#
# COMPACT_ATOMS: atom_id res chain seq x y z
N MET A 1 35.86 48.85 56.71
CA MET A 1 35.91 47.50 56.14
C MET A 1 34.63 46.79 56.54
N VAL A 2 33.72 46.64 55.64
CA VAL A 2 32.42 45.95 55.82
C VAL A 2 32.54 44.61 55.08
N PRO A 3 32.38 43.46 55.77
CA PRO A 3 32.40 42.19 55.06
C PRO A 3 31.07 42.00 54.25
N LEU A 4 31.22 41.80 52.96
CA LEU A 4 30.13 41.44 52.04
C LEU A 4 29.71 39.98 52.34
N ALA A 5 28.62 39.81 53.07
CA ALA A 5 28.05 38.49 53.30
C ALA A 5 27.46 37.97 52.01
N ALA A 6 28.16 37.07 51.36
CA ALA A 6 27.63 36.32 50.22
C ALA A 6 26.50 35.41 50.74
N SER A 7 25.26 35.82 50.42
CA SER A 7 24.07 34.99 50.60
C SER A 7 24.14 33.87 49.56
N ALA A 8 24.74 32.76 49.91
CA ALA A 8 24.65 31.53 49.16
C ALA A 8 23.16 31.07 49.21
N ALA A 9 22.45 31.27 48.14
CA ALA A 9 21.14 30.68 47.96
C ALA A 9 21.28 29.15 48.13
N ARG A 10 20.77 28.68 49.29
CA ARG A 10 20.63 27.24 49.54
C ARG A 10 19.61 26.71 48.53
N GLU A 11 20.12 26.18 47.45
CA GLU A 11 19.34 25.25 46.64
C GLU A 11 19.11 24.02 47.53
N SER A 12 17.90 23.95 48.09
CA SER A 12 17.49 22.78 48.86
C SER A 12 17.39 21.63 47.84
N PRO A 13 18.27 20.61 47.92
CA PRO A 13 18.12 19.47 47.04
C PRO A 13 16.76 18.85 47.33
N LEU A 14 15.95 18.73 46.29
CA LEU A 14 14.66 18.04 46.36
C LEU A 14 14.88 16.71 47.08
N ALA A 15 14.09 16.44 48.12
CA ALA A 15 14.20 15.18 48.81
C ALA A 15 14.11 14.03 47.80
N PRO A 16 14.90 12.96 47.89
CA PRO A 16 14.93 11.89 46.86
C PRO A 16 13.56 11.29 46.61
N SER A 17 12.67 11.30 47.60
CA SER A 17 11.27 10.91 47.44
C SER A 17 10.46 11.85 46.53
N THR A 18 10.69 13.17 46.62
CA THR A 18 10.00 14.16 45.78
C THR A 18 10.50 14.09 44.34
N ALA A 19 11.80 13.93 44.13
CA ALA A 19 12.37 13.73 42.81
C ALA A 19 11.84 12.46 42.16
N PHE A 20 11.73 11.36 42.90
CA PHE A 20 11.14 10.12 42.40
C PHE A 20 9.67 10.30 41.98
N LEU A 21 8.86 10.98 42.79
CA LEU A 21 7.44 11.24 42.44
C LEU A 21 7.29 12.11 41.20
N ILE A 22 8.15 13.10 41.00
CA ILE A 22 8.16 13.96 39.82
C ILE A 22 8.50 13.12 38.58
N VAL A 23 9.57 12.33 38.63
CA VAL A 23 9.98 11.45 37.53
C VAL A 23 8.88 10.43 37.18
N LEU A 24 8.29 9.80 38.19
CA LEU A 24 7.18 8.87 38.02
C LEU A 24 5.98 9.57 37.38
N GLY A 25 5.60 10.77 37.86
CA GLY A 25 4.51 11.56 37.29
C GLY A 25 4.75 11.94 35.82
N LEU A 26 5.98 12.38 35.49
CA LEU A 26 6.37 12.65 34.10
C LEU A 26 6.34 11.42 33.24
N ALA A 27 6.79 10.28 33.72
CA ALA A 27 6.75 9.00 32.98
C ALA A 27 5.31 8.56 32.71
N VAL A 28 4.42 8.67 33.69
CA VAL A 28 2.99 8.37 33.52
C VAL A 28 2.34 9.34 32.53
N ALA A 29 2.63 10.63 32.61
CA ALA A 29 2.13 11.64 31.69
C ALA A 29 2.64 11.39 30.26
N ALA A 30 3.91 11.08 30.09
CA ALA A 30 4.48 10.73 28.79
C ALA A 30 3.84 9.47 28.20
N ALA A 31 3.64 8.43 29.02
CA ALA A 31 2.96 7.22 28.63
C ALA A 31 1.50 7.48 28.23
N ALA A 32 0.79 8.33 28.97
CA ALA A 32 -0.58 8.72 28.63
C ALA A 32 -0.64 9.50 27.30
N LEU A 33 0.27 10.45 27.08
CA LEU A 33 0.33 11.23 25.84
C LEU A 33 0.75 10.40 24.64
N SER A 34 1.58 9.37 24.83
CA SER A 34 2.02 8.49 23.74
C SER A 34 0.88 7.68 23.11
N GLY A 35 -0.23 7.49 23.82
CA GLY A 35 -1.44 6.84 23.32
C GLY A 35 -2.29 7.70 22.39
N LEU A 36 -2.01 9.00 22.30
CA LEU A 36 -2.81 9.91 21.48
C LEU A 36 -2.42 9.81 20.00
N ARG A 37 -3.39 9.44 19.16
CA ARG A 37 -3.20 9.28 17.71
C ARG A 37 -4.17 10.16 16.96
N HIS A 38 -3.64 10.93 16.02
CA HIS A 38 -4.45 11.66 15.04
C HIS A 38 -4.69 10.77 13.82
N VAL A 39 -5.96 10.61 13.43
CA VAL A 39 -6.40 9.85 12.26
C VAL A 39 -6.93 10.83 11.23
N ALA A 40 -6.36 10.81 10.02
CA ALA A 40 -6.77 11.69 8.94
C ALA A 40 -8.19 11.38 8.45
N PRO A 41 -8.91 12.34 7.81
CA PRO A 41 -10.25 12.11 7.24
C PRO A 41 -10.29 10.99 6.21
N SER A 42 -9.21 10.80 5.45
CA SER A 42 -9.05 9.74 4.44
C SER A 42 -8.56 8.40 4.99
N GLU A 43 -8.50 8.27 6.33
CA GLU A 43 -8.02 7.06 6.98
C GLU A 43 -9.04 6.52 7.99
N ARG A 44 -8.99 5.23 8.24
CA ARG A 44 -9.65 4.55 9.36
C ARG A 44 -8.61 3.86 10.20
N LEU A 45 -8.82 3.86 11.50
CA LEU A 45 -7.94 3.20 12.44
C LEU A 45 -8.59 1.92 12.91
N VAL A 46 -8.03 0.78 12.52
CA VAL A 46 -8.44 -0.52 13.03
C VAL A 46 -7.69 -0.77 14.33
N VAL A 47 -8.42 -0.79 15.44
CA VAL A 47 -7.86 -1.00 16.77
C VAL A 47 -7.90 -2.48 17.12
N ARG A 48 -6.74 -2.99 17.51
CA ARG A 48 -6.60 -4.36 18.00
C ARG A 48 -6.13 -4.32 19.45
N ARG A 49 -6.71 -5.17 20.27
CA ARG A 49 -6.30 -5.38 21.64
C ARG A 49 -5.88 -6.83 21.81
N PHE A 50 -4.64 -7.05 22.25
CA PHE A 50 -4.04 -8.39 22.38
C PHE A 50 -4.24 -9.26 21.11
N GLY A 51 -4.01 -8.69 19.92
CA GLY A 51 -4.15 -9.39 18.64
C GLY A 51 -5.58 -9.56 18.12
N ARG A 52 -6.61 -9.23 18.90
CA ARG A 52 -8.02 -9.34 18.48
C ARG A 52 -8.55 -7.98 18.03
N THR A 53 -9.20 -7.94 16.87
CA THR A 53 -9.85 -6.72 16.37
C THR A 53 -10.98 -6.32 17.30
N ARG A 54 -10.91 -5.10 17.86
CA ARG A 54 -11.93 -4.55 18.73
C ARG A 54 -12.91 -3.64 18.01
N GLY A 55 -12.47 -3.02 16.93
CA GLY A 55 -13.32 -2.15 16.11
C GLY A 55 -12.56 -1.20 15.24
N VAL A 56 -13.31 -0.49 14.40
CA VAL A 56 -12.81 0.54 13.50
C VAL A 56 -13.12 1.91 14.10
N ARG A 57 -12.11 2.77 14.16
CA ARG A 57 -12.27 4.15 14.62
C ARG A 57 -12.21 5.12 13.42
N GLY A 58 -13.14 6.05 13.40
CA GLY A 58 -13.18 7.10 12.39
C GLY A 58 -12.10 8.18 12.58
N PRO A 59 -12.09 9.20 11.71
CA PRO A 59 -11.13 10.30 11.76
C PRO A 59 -11.21 11.09 13.06
N GLY A 60 -10.15 11.86 13.33
CA GLY A 60 -10.02 12.70 14.52
C GLY A 60 -9.01 12.18 15.52
N LEU A 61 -9.00 12.80 16.70
CA LEU A 61 -8.10 12.45 17.78
C LEU A 61 -8.62 11.21 18.49
N ARG A 62 -7.79 10.16 18.56
CA ARG A 62 -8.14 8.88 19.17
C ARG A 62 -7.08 8.48 20.18
N TYR A 63 -7.54 7.92 21.28
CA TYR A 63 -6.68 7.39 22.32
C TYR A 63 -6.59 5.87 22.19
N LEU A 64 -5.36 5.38 22.14
CA LEU A 64 -5.02 3.96 22.22
C LEU A 64 -4.30 3.72 23.53
N LEU A 65 -4.68 2.67 24.24
CA LEU A 65 -3.98 2.28 25.45
C LEU A 65 -2.56 1.81 25.10
N PRO A 66 -1.52 2.51 25.59
CA PRO A 66 -0.13 2.06 25.40
C PRO A 66 0.00 0.63 25.92
N LEU A 67 0.79 -0.20 25.25
CA LEU A 67 1.06 -1.61 25.59
C LEU A 67 -0.08 -2.60 25.33
N ALA A 68 -1.35 -2.18 25.32
CA ALA A 68 -2.50 -3.07 25.15
C ALA A 68 -3.13 -2.98 23.75
N ASP A 69 -3.16 -1.77 23.18
CA ASP A 69 -3.82 -1.51 21.90
C ASP A 69 -2.76 -1.29 20.80
N SER A 70 -2.93 -1.99 19.69
CA SER A 70 -2.25 -1.71 18.43
C SER A 70 -3.23 -1.15 17.41
N GLY A 71 -2.79 -0.18 16.61
CA GLY A 71 -3.63 0.47 15.61
C GLY A 71 -3.03 0.35 14.21
N VAL A 72 -3.80 -0.20 13.28
CA VAL A 72 -3.45 -0.23 11.85
C VAL A 72 -4.22 0.88 11.15
N ARG A 73 -3.50 1.77 10.45
CA ARG A 73 -4.13 2.81 9.62
C ARG A 73 -4.48 2.23 8.27
N VAL A 74 -5.72 2.34 7.90
CA VAL A 74 -6.27 1.87 6.64
C VAL A 74 -6.67 3.07 5.81
N PRO A 75 -6.07 3.28 4.63
CA PRO A 75 -6.48 4.35 3.74
C PRO A 75 -7.85 4.00 3.14
N VAL A 76 -8.85 4.88 3.36
CA VAL A 76 -10.17 4.78 2.74
C VAL A 76 -10.26 5.76 1.60
N GLY A 77 -10.84 5.31 0.51
CA GLY A 77 -10.99 6.09 -0.70
C GLY A 77 -10.20 5.50 -1.88
N PRO A 78 -10.73 5.69 -3.09
CA PRO A 78 -10.12 5.14 -4.28
C PRO A 78 -8.78 5.82 -4.56
N ARG A 79 -7.76 5.02 -4.85
CA ARG A 79 -6.44 5.48 -5.26
C ARG A 79 -6.12 4.92 -6.63
N PRO A 80 -5.52 5.72 -7.51
CA PRO A 80 -5.10 5.26 -8.82
C PRO A 80 -3.89 4.33 -8.68
N HIS A 81 -3.93 3.23 -9.41
CA HIS A 81 -2.84 2.27 -9.55
C HIS A 81 -2.60 2.02 -11.03
N ASP A 82 -1.37 2.24 -11.46
CA ASP A 82 -0.91 1.95 -12.80
C ASP A 82 -0.27 0.57 -12.82
N LEU A 83 -0.75 -0.28 -13.70
CA LEU A 83 -0.33 -1.67 -13.84
C LEU A 83 0.24 -1.89 -15.24
N TRP A 84 1.47 -2.43 -15.29
CA TRP A 84 2.08 -2.89 -16.52
C TRP A 84 2.27 -4.39 -16.46
N PHE A 85 1.63 -5.10 -17.37
CA PHE A 85 1.72 -6.55 -17.38
C PHE A 85 1.81 -7.12 -18.79
N ARG A 86 2.22 -8.37 -18.86
CA ARG A 86 2.22 -9.15 -20.10
C ARG A 86 1.17 -10.23 -19.99
N ALA A 87 0.41 -10.40 -21.04
CA ALA A 87 -0.58 -11.45 -21.17
C ALA A 87 -0.43 -12.16 -22.53
N MET A 88 -1.07 -13.28 -22.65
CA MET A 88 -1.18 -14.01 -23.90
C MET A 88 -2.66 -14.10 -24.23
N THR A 89 -3.02 -13.74 -25.44
CA THR A 89 -4.40 -13.84 -25.94
C THR A 89 -4.76 -15.29 -26.21
N ARG A 90 -6.05 -15.58 -26.41
CA ARG A 90 -6.55 -16.92 -26.70
C ARG A 90 -5.91 -17.53 -27.96
N ASP A 91 -5.64 -16.70 -28.96
CA ASP A 91 -4.95 -17.04 -30.22
C ASP A 91 -3.41 -17.13 -30.06
N GLY A 92 -2.88 -17.08 -28.84
CA GLY A 92 -1.46 -17.31 -28.54
C GLY A 92 -0.54 -16.10 -28.83
N VAL A 93 -1.09 -14.91 -29.03
CA VAL A 93 -0.28 -13.72 -29.28
C VAL A 93 0.14 -13.07 -27.96
N PRO A 94 1.44 -12.88 -27.70
CA PRO A 94 1.89 -12.17 -26.52
C PRO A 94 1.60 -10.66 -26.69
N VAL A 95 1.00 -10.06 -25.65
CA VAL A 95 0.69 -8.63 -25.61
C VAL A 95 1.24 -8.01 -24.33
N ARG A 96 1.68 -6.77 -24.43
CA ARG A 96 2.01 -5.93 -23.27
C ARG A 96 0.90 -4.90 -23.11
N LEU A 97 0.38 -4.80 -21.91
CA LEU A 97 -0.79 -4.00 -21.59
C LEU A 97 -0.46 -3.01 -20.46
N LYS A 98 -1.07 -1.84 -20.56
CA LYS A 98 -1.14 -0.87 -19.47
C LYS A 98 -2.59 -0.75 -19.02
N ALA A 99 -2.83 -0.93 -17.73
CA ALA A 99 -4.12 -0.73 -17.13
C ALA A 99 -4.05 0.30 -16.00
N HIS A 100 -5.12 1.06 -15.86
CA HIS A 100 -5.37 1.92 -14.72
C HIS A 100 -6.51 1.33 -13.90
N ALA A 101 -6.30 1.22 -12.60
CA ALA A 101 -7.32 0.76 -11.68
C ALA A 101 -7.47 1.73 -10.51
N LEU A 102 -8.70 2.14 -10.22
CA LEU A 102 -9.04 2.89 -9.02
C LEU A 102 -9.47 1.87 -7.95
N MET A 103 -8.63 1.70 -6.94
CA MET A 103 -8.86 0.75 -5.86
C MET A 103 -8.79 1.42 -4.50
N GLY A 104 -9.66 1.02 -3.58
CA GLY A 104 -9.69 1.53 -2.21
C GLY A 104 -10.04 0.45 -1.20
N ALA A 105 -9.72 0.69 0.08
CA ALA A 105 -10.15 -0.21 1.14
C ALA A 105 -11.65 -0.06 1.39
N ASP A 106 -12.42 -1.10 1.14
CA ASP A 106 -13.85 -1.21 1.40
C ASP A 106 -14.11 -1.80 2.79
N ASP A 107 -13.41 -2.87 3.14
CA ASP A 107 -13.46 -3.48 4.46
C ASP A 107 -12.14 -3.22 5.21
N PRO A 108 -12.10 -2.22 6.11
CA PRO A 108 -10.90 -1.90 6.87
C PRO A 108 -10.40 -3.05 7.75
N VAL A 109 -11.28 -3.93 8.21
CA VAL A 109 -10.90 -5.06 9.07
C VAL A 109 -10.19 -6.13 8.27
N ARG A 110 -10.74 -6.50 7.11
CA ARG A 110 -10.09 -7.44 6.19
C ARG A 110 -8.78 -6.87 5.66
N TYR A 111 -8.75 -5.60 5.29
CA TYR A 111 -7.54 -4.92 4.85
C TYR A 111 -6.45 -4.97 5.92
N ALA A 112 -6.77 -4.67 7.18
CA ALA A 112 -5.83 -4.75 8.27
C ALA A 112 -5.36 -6.19 8.56
N ALA A 113 -6.26 -7.18 8.44
CA ALA A 113 -5.89 -8.59 8.58
C ALA A 113 -4.94 -9.06 7.46
N ALA A 114 -5.20 -8.63 6.23
CA ALA A 114 -4.34 -8.91 5.09
C ALA A 114 -2.96 -8.27 5.23
N ALA A 115 -2.86 -7.09 5.88
CA ALA A 115 -1.59 -6.42 6.16
C ALA A 115 -0.66 -7.25 7.04
N ASP A 116 -1.20 -8.03 7.96
CA ASP A 116 -0.38 -8.90 8.83
C ASP A 116 0.22 -10.09 8.07
N ILE A 117 -0.45 -10.55 7.02
CA ILE A 117 -0.05 -11.73 6.25
C ILE A 117 0.91 -11.33 5.13
N SER A 118 0.61 -10.26 4.42
CA SER A 118 1.32 -9.89 3.19
C SER A 118 2.13 -8.58 3.31
N GLY A 119 2.17 -7.96 4.48
CA GLY A 119 2.89 -6.70 4.74
C GLY A 119 2.23 -5.48 4.11
N THR A 120 1.86 -5.52 2.86
CA THR A 120 1.17 -4.44 2.14
C THR A 120 -0.03 -4.98 1.34
N PRO A 121 -1.26 -4.85 1.87
CA PRO A 121 -2.45 -5.34 1.19
C PRO A 121 -2.66 -4.74 -0.20
N SER A 122 -2.19 -3.51 -0.42
CA SER A 122 -2.22 -2.86 -1.73
C SER A 122 -1.38 -3.61 -2.78
N SER A 123 -0.20 -4.13 -2.43
CA SER A 123 0.61 -4.90 -3.37
C SER A 123 -0.01 -6.27 -3.69
N ALA A 124 -0.61 -6.92 -2.69
CA ALA A 124 -1.35 -8.16 -2.91
C ALA A 124 -2.58 -7.96 -3.80
N ALA A 125 -3.33 -6.87 -3.58
CA ALA A 125 -4.45 -6.48 -4.43
C ALA A 125 -3.99 -6.16 -5.86
N GLN A 126 -2.86 -5.46 -6.04
CA GLN A 126 -2.27 -5.22 -7.36
C GLN A 126 -1.92 -6.54 -8.07
N ALA A 127 -1.26 -7.47 -7.38
CA ALA A 127 -0.94 -8.78 -7.94
C ALA A 127 -2.21 -9.57 -8.31
N ALA A 128 -3.24 -9.55 -7.47
CA ALA A 128 -4.52 -10.16 -7.76
C ALA A 128 -5.22 -9.53 -8.98
N THR A 129 -5.15 -8.20 -9.09
CA THR A 129 -5.65 -7.46 -10.27
C THR A 129 -4.93 -7.90 -11.54
N GLU A 130 -3.61 -7.99 -11.50
CA GLU A 130 -2.81 -8.43 -12.64
C GLU A 130 -3.17 -9.85 -13.07
N VAL A 131 -3.37 -10.77 -12.13
CA VAL A 131 -3.79 -12.15 -12.44
C VAL A 131 -5.19 -12.16 -13.06
N ALA A 132 -6.14 -11.39 -12.52
CA ALA A 132 -7.50 -11.30 -13.04
C ALA A 132 -7.52 -10.75 -14.47
N LEU A 133 -6.75 -9.68 -14.74
CA LEU A 133 -6.63 -9.09 -16.06
C LEU A 133 -5.96 -10.02 -17.07
N ARG A 134 -4.90 -10.75 -16.65
CA ARG A 134 -4.28 -11.77 -17.51
C ARG A 134 -5.28 -12.85 -17.91
N GLY A 135 -6.08 -13.34 -16.96
CA GLY A 135 -7.13 -14.32 -17.24
C GLY A 135 -8.15 -13.80 -18.25
N LEU A 136 -8.60 -12.55 -18.08
CA LEU A 136 -9.55 -11.94 -19.00
C LEU A 136 -8.99 -11.82 -20.43
N ILE A 137 -7.71 -11.43 -20.56
CA ILE A 137 -7.05 -11.33 -21.87
C ILE A 137 -6.83 -12.72 -22.49
N ALA A 138 -6.55 -13.74 -21.69
CA ALA A 138 -6.40 -15.11 -22.17
C ALA A 138 -7.71 -15.70 -22.72
N ASP A 139 -8.86 -15.18 -22.29
CA ASP A 139 -10.18 -15.55 -22.79
C ASP A 139 -10.56 -14.82 -24.09
N ARG A 140 -9.76 -13.85 -24.58
CA ARG A 140 -10.05 -12.97 -25.72
C ARG A 140 -9.03 -13.15 -26.84
N ASP A 141 -9.48 -12.96 -28.09
CA ASP A 141 -8.60 -12.94 -29.26
C ASP A 141 -7.95 -11.56 -29.43
N LEU A 142 -6.86 -11.52 -30.17
CA LEU A 142 -6.16 -10.26 -30.46
C LEU A 142 -7.10 -9.23 -31.15
N ALA A 143 -8.01 -9.71 -31.99
CA ALA A 143 -8.97 -8.88 -32.72
C ALA A 143 -9.96 -8.15 -31.78
N ASP A 144 -10.21 -8.67 -30.58
CA ASP A 144 -11.13 -8.10 -29.59
C ASP A 144 -10.48 -6.99 -28.73
N LEU A 145 -9.15 -6.90 -28.70
CA LEU A 145 -8.44 -5.94 -27.85
C LEU A 145 -8.76 -4.47 -28.15
N PRO A 146 -8.92 -4.04 -29.43
CA PRO A 146 -9.28 -2.66 -29.72
C PRO A 146 -10.61 -2.23 -29.08
N SER A 147 -11.58 -3.13 -28.94
CA SER A 147 -12.85 -2.84 -28.29
C SER A 147 -12.70 -2.58 -26.80
N LEU A 148 -11.78 -3.27 -26.12
CA LEU A 148 -11.45 -3.05 -24.72
C LEU A 148 -10.73 -1.71 -24.50
N LEU A 149 -9.92 -1.28 -25.47
CA LEU A 149 -9.23 0.03 -25.41
C LEU A 149 -10.20 1.18 -25.67
N ALA A 150 -11.19 0.98 -26.55
CA ALA A 150 -12.16 2.00 -26.91
C ALA A 150 -13.30 2.12 -25.89
N GLY A 151 -13.56 1.07 -25.12
CA GLY A 151 -14.74 0.95 -24.25
C GLY A 151 -14.69 1.74 -22.94
N GLY A 152 -13.54 2.32 -22.55
CA GLY A 152 -13.39 3.07 -21.29
C GLY A 152 -13.67 2.21 -20.04
N ASP A 153 -14.88 2.25 -19.52
CA ASP A 153 -15.30 1.49 -18.35
C ASP A 153 -16.07 0.22 -18.80
N ASP A 154 -15.36 -0.89 -18.95
CA ASP A 154 -15.99 -2.20 -19.15
C ASP A 154 -16.43 -2.77 -17.80
N PRO A 155 -17.75 -2.94 -17.55
CA PRO A 155 -18.24 -3.45 -16.28
C PRO A 155 -17.76 -4.88 -15.97
N GLU A 156 -17.44 -5.68 -16.98
CA GLU A 156 -16.89 -7.03 -16.79
C GLU A 156 -15.46 -6.97 -16.25
N LEU A 157 -14.64 -6.02 -16.72
CA LEU A 157 -13.30 -5.75 -16.18
C LEU A 157 -13.37 -5.39 -14.70
N VAL A 158 -14.25 -4.45 -14.37
CA VAL A 158 -14.42 -3.99 -12.98
C VAL A 158 -14.88 -5.15 -12.11
N ARG A 159 -15.88 -5.92 -12.55
CA ARG A 159 -16.41 -7.04 -11.78
C ARG A 159 -15.35 -8.11 -11.51
N ARG A 160 -14.59 -8.55 -12.52
CA ARG A 160 -13.54 -9.56 -12.37
C ARG A 160 -12.42 -9.10 -11.44
N VAL A 161 -12.01 -7.86 -11.58
CA VAL A 161 -10.98 -7.29 -10.69
C VAL A 161 -11.52 -7.14 -9.27
N ASP A 162 -12.74 -6.64 -9.09
CA ASP A 162 -13.35 -6.50 -7.77
C ASP A 162 -13.47 -7.85 -7.04
N GLU A 163 -13.92 -8.90 -7.73
CA GLU A 163 -13.95 -10.25 -7.18
C GLU A 163 -12.57 -10.76 -6.73
N ALA A 164 -11.53 -10.44 -7.52
CA ALA A 164 -10.15 -10.86 -7.21
C ALA A 164 -9.54 -10.10 -6.03
N VAL A 165 -9.87 -8.81 -5.84
CA VAL A 165 -9.28 -7.98 -4.77
C VAL A 165 -10.09 -8.00 -3.47
N ARG A 166 -11.35 -8.42 -3.49
CA ARG A 166 -12.24 -8.51 -2.32
C ARG A 166 -11.67 -9.30 -1.14
N PRO A 167 -10.96 -10.41 -1.32
CA PRO A 167 -10.34 -11.14 -0.20
C PRO A 167 -9.36 -10.29 0.61
N TRP A 168 -8.76 -9.27 -0.01
CA TRP A 168 -7.81 -8.35 0.62
C TRP A 168 -8.48 -7.15 1.29
N GLY A 169 -9.83 -7.10 1.31
CA GLY A 169 -10.59 -5.97 1.85
C GLY A 169 -10.50 -4.71 0.99
N VAL A 170 -10.21 -4.88 -0.30
CA VAL A 170 -10.12 -3.83 -1.32
C VAL A 170 -11.29 -3.98 -2.28
N ALA A 171 -11.83 -2.85 -2.75
CA ALA A 171 -12.80 -2.80 -3.84
C ALA A 171 -12.19 -2.04 -5.03
N ALA A 172 -12.48 -2.51 -6.23
CA ALA A 172 -12.15 -1.83 -7.47
C ALA A 172 -13.37 -1.04 -7.97
N THR A 173 -13.21 0.27 -8.12
CA THR A 173 -14.30 1.15 -8.57
C THR A 173 -14.27 1.39 -10.07
N LEU A 174 -13.06 1.42 -10.65
CA LEU A 174 -12.84 1.68 -12.05
C LEU A 174 -11.63 0.87 -12.51
N VAL A 175 -11.72 0.23 -13.67
CA VAL A 175 -10.61 -0.47 -14.31
C VAL A 175 -10.67 -0.20 -15.80
N SER A 176 -9.62 0.33 -16.37
CA SER A 176 -9.51 0.59 -17.81
C SER A 176 -8.17 0.13 -18.35
N ILE A 177 -8.17 -0.39 -19.57
CA ILE A 177 -6.96 -0.72 -20.32
C ILE A 177 -6.68 0.45 -21.25
N THR A 178 -5.53 1.09 -21.08
CA THR A 178 -5.21 2.34 -21.80
C THR A 178 -4.21 2.14 -22.93
N ASP A 179 -3.47 1.05 -22.92
CA ASP A 179 -2.48 0.77 -23.95
C ASP A 179 -2.30 -0.75 -24.12
N ALA A 180 -2.14 -1.16 -25.39
CA ALA A 180 -1.86 -2.53 -25.74
C ALA A 180 -0.83 -2.56 -26.89
N THR A 181 0.31 -3.16 -26.66
CA THR A 181 1.38 -3.32 -27.64
C THR A 181 1.70 -4.78 -27.87
N VAL A 182 1.75 -5.16 -29.13
CA VAL A 182 2.25 -6.48 -29.54
C VAL A 182 3.76 -6.37 -29.73
N PRO A 183 4.59 -7.09 -28.95
CA PRO A 183 6.03 -7.07 -29.13
C PRO A 183 6.37 -7.74 -30.47
N VAL A 184 6.69 -6.95 -31.50
CA VAL A 184 7.22 -7.48 -32.74
C VAL A 184 8.60 -8.05 -32.45
N ARG A 185 8.77 -9.35 -32.57
CA ARG A 185 10.11 -9.96 -32.62
C ARG A 185 10.76 -9.46 -33.91
N SER A 186 11.65 -8.50 -33.81
CA SER A 186 12.57 -8.19 -34.90
C SER A 186 13.39 -9.44 -35.13
N ALA A 187 13.08 -10.16 -36.20
CA ALA A 187 13.91 -11.25 -36.69
C ALA A 187 15.19 -10.65 -37.32
N THR A 188 15.94 -9.89 -36.54
CA THR A 188 17.31 -9.54 -36.92
C THR A 188 18.15 -10.73 -36.55
N GLY A 189 18.05 -11.77 -37.37
CA GLY A 189 18.96 -12.88 -37.36
C GLY A 189 20.37 -12.35 -37.49
N SER A 190 21.16 -12.67 -36.51
CA SER A 190 22.60 -12.58 -36.51
C SER A 190 23.16 -13.19 -37.78
N ALA A 191 23.43 -12.38 -38.79
CA ALA A 191 24.34 -12.67 -39.85
C ALA A 191 25.64 -11.92 -39.57
N ALA A 192 26.31 -12.27 -38.50
CA ALA A 192 27.72 -11.94 -38.30
C ALA A 192 28.55 -13.07 -38.89
N THR A 193 28.60 -13.13 -40.19
CA THR A 193 29.60 -13.93 -40.87
C THR A 193 30.87 -13.06 -41.00
N GLY A 194 31.76 -13.27 -40.07
CA GLY A 194 33.15 -12.81 -40.20
C GLY A 194 33.87 -13.55 -41.34
N GLY A 195 33.82 -12.97 -42.53
CA GLY A 195 34.67 -13.35 -43.64
C GLY A 195 35.87 -12.41 -43.75
N ALA A 196 36.90 -12.69 -42.98
CA ALA A 196 38.22 -12.08 -43.21
C ALA A 196 38.90 -12.85 -44.39
N ALA A 197 38.68 -12.37 -45.60
CA ALA A 197 39.47 -12.79 -46.76
C ALA A 197 40.78 -12.03 -46.72
N ARG A 198 41.88 -12.75 -46.38
CA ARG A 198 43.23 -12.29 -46.49
C ARG A 198 43.68 -12.55 -47.93
N LEU A 199 43.96 -11.54 -48.71
CA LEU A 199 44.63 -11.66 -50.03
C LEU A 199 46.12 -11.81 -49.85
N PRO A 200 46.79 -12.71 -50.62
CA PRO A 200 48.22 -12.84 -50.68
C PRO A 200 48.78 -11.87 -51.77
N GLY A 201 49.94 -11.28 -51.51
CA GLY A 201 50.75 -10.53 -52.43
C GLY A 201 52.07 -10.27 -51.79
#